data_9608f7a7bb7e6bb8bf87254c8437ef2e
#
_entry.id   9608f7a7bb7e6bb8bf87254c8437ef2e
#
_cell.length_a   1.000
_cell.length_b   1.000
_cell.length_c   1.000
_cell.angle_alpha   90.00
_cell.angle_beta   90.00
_cell.angle_gamma   90.00
#
_symmetry.space_group_name_H-M   'P 1'
#
loop_
_entity.id
_entity.type
_entity.pdbx_description
1 polymer ?
#
loop_
_entity_poly.entity_id
_entity_poly.type
_entity_poly.pdbx_seq_one_letter_code
_entity_poly.pdbx_strand_id
1 'polypeptide(L)'
;MSTPAVFFDRDGTLMEEVHYCGDPAKVRVYAGVSAGLRRLREAGFRTFIVSNQAGIGRGLITEQQYRAVEAELTAQIGEGLIDASYFCPDMPGTPSTRRKPEPGMLFEAAAEFDVDMAASYMIGDKAIDVECGKRAGVKTIQVLTGYGAEQDCAADFRVKDVAEAIDTVLYRSRLPAPSTTSRKSNK
;
A
#
# COMPACT_ATOMS: atom_id res chain seq x y z
N MET A 1 19.27 1.89 -11.84
CA MET A 1 18.00 1.62 -12.56
C MET A 1 16.91 1.62 -11.52
N SER A 2 15.87 2.44 -11.70
CA SER A 2 14.74 2.50 -10.82
C SER A 2 14.03 1.13 -10.73
N THR A 3 13.52 0.79 -9.54
CA THR A 3 12.94 -0.52 -9.23
C THR A 3 11.44 -0.38 -9.02
N PRO A 4 10.59 -1.25 -9.59
CA PRO A 4 9.15 -1.20 -9.32
C PRO A 4 8.85 -1.52 -7.86
N ALA A 5 7.76 -0.95 -7.34
CA ALA A 5 7.36 -1.15 -5.96
C ALA A 5 5.87 -1.49 -5.81
N VAL A 6 5.54 -2.11 -4.68
CA VAL A 6 4.17 -2.24 -4.21
C VAL A 6 4.05 -1.56 -2.86
N PHE A 7 3.19 -0.55 -2.82
CA PHE A 7 2.81 0.17 -1.61
C PHE A 7 1.54 -0.46 -1.04
N PHE A 8 1.55 -0.76 0.23
CA PHE A 8 0.42 -1.37 0.92
C PHE A 8 -0.12 -0.42 2.00
N ASP A 9 -1.43 -0.26 2.08
CA ASP A 9 -2.03 0.14 3.34
C ASP A 9 -1.83 -0.97 4.38
N ARG A 10 -1.88 -0.63 5.68
CA ARG A 10 -1.65 -1.56 6.77
C ARG A 10 -2.95 -2.21 7.24
N ASP A 11 -3.81 -1.40 7.86
CA ASP A 11 -5.02 -1.84 8.55
C ASP A 11 -6.13 -2.15 7.54
N GLY A 12 -6.66 -3.37 7.55
CA GLY A 12 -7.63 -3.83 6.55
C GLY A 12 -7.01 -4.38 5.27
N THR A 13 -5.69 -4.27 5.08
CA THR A 13 -4.98 -4.72 3.87
C THR A 13 -3.94 -5.80 4.16
N LEU A 14 -2.91 -5.51 4.98
CA LEU A 14 -1.92 -6.50 5.40
C LEU A 14 -2.32 -7.23 6.68
N MET A 15 -3.04 -6.55 7.56
CA MET A 15 -3.57 -7.09 8.81
C MET A 15 -5.05 -6.75 8.96
N GLU A 16 -5.73 -7.48 9.84
CA GLU A 16 -7.12 -7.19 10.19
C GLU A 16 -7.28 -5.74 10.68
N GLU A 17 -8.39 -5.11 10.30
CA GLU A 17 -8.71 -3.76 10.78
C GLU A 17 -9.02 -3.80 12.29
N VAL A 18 -8.22 -3.08 13.05
CA VAL A 18 -8.43 -2.84 14.47
C VAL A 18 -8.42 -1.34 14.71
N HIS A 19 -9.58 -0.79 14.99
CA HIS A 19 -9.75 0.65 15.14
C HIS A 19 -8.76 1.23 16.16
N TYR A 20 -7.85 2.12 15.68
CA TYR A 20 -6.74 2.71 16.45
C TYR A 20 -5.89 1.66 17.19
N CYS A 21 -5.37 0.67 16.46
CA CYS A 21 -4.57 -0.41 17.02
C CYS A 21 -3.30 0.13 17.71
N GLY A 22 -3.26 0.03 19.03
CA GLY A 22 -2.10 0.37 19.88
C GLY A 22 -1.60 -0.82 20.71
N ASP A 23 -2.13 -2.00 20.49
CA ASP A 23 -1.81 -3.24 21.22
C ASP A 23 -1.26 -4.29 20.26
N PRO A 24 0.04 -4.67 20.35
CA PRO A 24 0.64 -5.70 19.51
C PRO A 24 -0.09 -7.04 19.55
N ALA A 25 -0.70 -7.39 20.70
CA ALA A 25 -1.44 -8.64 20.85
C ALA A 25 -2.68 -8.75 19.94
N LYS A 26 -3.11 -7.62 19.36
CA LYS A 26 -4.24 -7.56 18.41
C LYS A 26 -3.84 -7.69 16.96
N VAL A 27 -2.55 -7.73 16.65
CA VAL A 27 -2.08 -7.89 15.27
C VAL A 27 -2.45 -9.27 14.74
N ARG A 28 -3.13 -9.31 13.61
CA ARG A 28 -3.49 -10.53 12.87
C ARG A 28 -3.24 -10.29 11.40
N VAL A 29 -2.13 -10.85 10.90
CA VAL A 29 -1.75 -10.76 9.48
C VAL A 29 -2.70 -11.63 8.66
N TYR A 30 -3.19 -11.10 7.54
CA TYR A 30 -4.02 -11.87 6.62
C TYR A 30 -3.25 -13.04 6.00
N ALA A 31 -3.96 -14.13 5.74
CA ALA A 31 -3.41 -15.31 5.09
C ALA A 31 -2.80 -14.95 3.71
N GLY A 32 -1.65 -15.52 3.41
CA GLY A 32 -0.99 -15.33 2.12
C GLY A 32 -0.08 -14.09 2.03
N VAL A 33 -0.12 -13.14 2.97
CA VAL A 33 0.73 -11.94 2.97
C VAL A 33 2.21 -12.30 2.87
N SER A 34 2.74 -13.07 3.80
CA SER A 34 4.17 -13.43 3.85
C SER A 34 4.63 -14.16 2.59
N ALA A 35 3.84 -15.11 2.12
CA ALA A 35 4.16 -15.86 0.89
C ALA A 35 4.10 -14.96 -0.35
N GLY A 36 3.11 -14.08 -0.41
CA GLY A 36 2.96 -13.12 -1.51
C GLY A 36 4.10 -12.12 -1.57
N LEU A 37 4.52 -11.56 -0.43
CA LEU A 37 5.63 -10.61 -0.36
C LEU A 37 6.97 -11.25 -0.79
N ARG A 38 7.23 -12.52 -0.42
CA ARG A 38 8.40 -13.24 -0.95
C ARG A 38 8.38 -13.31 -2.48
N ARG A 39 7.24 -13.65 -3.07
CA ARG A 39 7.07 -13.72 -4.52
C ARG A 39 7.27 -12.36 -5.21
N LEU A 40 6.82 -11.27 -4.58
CA LEU A 40 7.09 -9.91 -5.09
C LEU A 40 8.59 -9.60 -5.08
N ARG A 41 9.30 -9.91 -4.00
CA ARG A 41 10.75 -9.72 -3.93
C ARG A 41 11.50 -10.56 -4.96
N GLU A 42 11.12 -11.83 -5.13
CA GLU A 42 11.68 -12.71 -6.17
C GLU A 42 11.44 -12.17 -7.59
N ALA A 43 10.34 -11.45 -7.79
CA ALA A 43 10.00 -10.77 -9.03
C ALA A 43 10.65 -9.37 -9.17
N GLY A 44 11.48 -8.96 -8.20
CA GLY A 44 12.23 -7.70 -8.24
C GLY A 44 11.47 -6.46 -7.75
N PHE A 45 10.35 -6.63 -7.07
CA PHE A 45 9.61 -5.51 -6.48
C PHE A 45 10.16 -5.11 -5.11
N ARG A 46 10.20 -3.80 -4.83
CA ARG A 46 10.26 -3.25 -3.48
C ARG A 46 8.88 -3.30 -2.84
N THR A 47 8.83 -3.34 -1.51
CA THR A 47 7.58 -3.43 -0.75
C THR A 47 7.57 -2.43 0.40
N PHE A 48 6.54 -1.59 0.45
CA PHE A 48 6.42 -0.51 1.42
C PHE A 48 5.07 -0.54 2.12
N ILE A 49 5.04 -0.17 3.39
CA ILE A 49 3.81 0.15 4.11
C ILE A 49 3.60 1.66 4.11
N VAL A 50 2.39 2.12 3.79
CA VAL A 50 1.99 3.54 3.82
C VAL A 50 0.65 3.68 4.54
N SER A 51 0.65 4.22 5.77
CA SER A 51 -0.51 4.16 6.65
C SER A 51 -0.89 5.52 7.25
N ASN A 52 -2.21 5.81 7.29
CA ASN A 52 -2.76 6.94 8.03
C ASN A 52 -3.03 6.53 9.47
N GLN A 53 -2.31 7.12 10.42
CA GLN A 53 -2.37 6.81 11.85
C GLN A 53 -2.90 7.98 12.67
N ALA A 54 -4.10 8.46 12.34
CA ALA A 54 -4.74 9.59 13.02
C ALA A 54 -4.99 9.36 14.53
N GLY A 55 -4.95 8.12 15.00
CA GLY A 55 -5.03 7.79 16.42
C GLY A 55 -3.91 8.45 17.23
N ILE A 56 -2.72 8.65 16.64
CA ILE A 56 -1.59 9.33 17.26
C ILE A 56 -1.93 10.82 17.43
N GLY A 57 -2.32 11.49 16.36
CA GLY A 57 -2.70 12.92 16.42
C GLY A 57 -3.90 13.22 17.31
N ARG A 58 -4.79 12.23 17.51
CA ARG A 58 -5.93 12.29 18.43
C ARG A 58 -5.57 11.99 19.89
N GLY A 59 -4.35 11.54 20.17
CA GLY A 59 -3.93 11.10 21.51
C GLY A 59 -4.60 9.79 21.99
N LEU A 60 -5.17 9.00 21.08
CA LEU A 60 -5.80 7.70 21.37
C LEU A 60 -4.78 6.57 21.48
N ILE A 61 -3.68 6.69 20.76
CA ILE A 61 -2.50 5.84 20.85
C ILE A 61 -1.25 6.71 20.82
N THR A 62 -0.18 6.23 21.42
CA THR A 62 1.13 6.89 21.35
C THR A 62 1.91 6.40 20.12
N GLU A 63 2.91 7.15 19.69
CA GLU A 63 3.84 6.68 18.64
C GLU A 63 4.59 5.41 19.08
N GLN A 64 4.92 5.29 20.38
CA GLN A 64 5.56 4.09 20.92
C GLN A 64 4.65 2.85 20.75
N GLN A 65 3.35 2.98 21.02
CA GLN A 65 2.37 1.91 20.80
C GLN A 65 2.25 1.57 19.31
N TYR A 66 2.19 2.58 18.43
CA TYR A 66 2.21 2.36 16.98
C TYR A 66 3.44 1.55 16.54
N ARG A 67 4.65 1.94 17.02
CA ARG A 67 5.89 1.25 16.67
C ARG A 67 5.94 -0.19 17.20
N ALA A 68 5.35 -0.45 18.36
CA ALA A 68 5.23 -1.80 18.90
C ALA A 68 4.30 -2.69 18.02
N VAL A 69 3.19 -2.13 17.55
CA VAL A 69 2.28 -2.80 16.59
C VAL A 69 2.99 -3.06 15.26
N GLU A 70 3.76 -2.09 14.76
CA GLU A 70 4.53 -2.21 13.52
C GLU A 70 5.61 -3.31 13.62
N ALA A 71 6.30 -3.38 14.76
CA ALA A 71 7.31 -4.42 15.02
C ALA A 71 6.68 -5.82 15.05
N GLU A 72 5.53 -5.97 15.70
CA GLU A 72 4.80 -7.24 15.73
C GLU A 72 4.29 -7.64 14.34
N LEU A 73 3.76 -6.67 13.56
CA LEU A 73 3.35 -6.90 12.19
C LEU A 73 4.51 -7.42 11.35
N THR A 74 5.67 -6.76 11.44
CA THR A 74 6.88 -7.14 10.69
C THR A 74 7.38 -8.53 11.11
N ALA A 75 7.32 -8.85 12.41
CA ALA A 75 7.68 -10.18 12.91
C ALA A 75 6.76 -11.29 12.36
N GLN A 76 5.44 -11.05 12.32
CA GLN A 76 4.48 -12.01 11.75
C GLN A 76 4.61 -12.14 10.23
N ILE A 77 4.89 -11.05 9.51
CA ILE A 77 5.13 -11.06 8.07
C ILE A 77 6.43 -11.81 7.75
N GLY A 78 7.48 -11.56 8.50
CA GLY A 78 8.84 -12.08 8.29
C GLY A 78 9.84 -10.96 7.98
N GLU A 79 11.00 -11.03 8.63
CA GLU A 79 12.07 -10.04 8.47
C GLU A 79 12.50 -9.85 7.02
N GLY A 80 12.76 -8.59 6.66
CA GLY A 80 13.27 -8.21 5.35
C GLY A 80 12.26 -8.32 4.21
N LEU A 81 10.97 -8.61 4.49
CA LEU A 81 9.93 -8.62 3.47
C LEU A 81 9.28 -7.25 3.24
N ILE A 82 9.48 -6.30 4.13
CA ILE A 82 9.10 -4.88 3.99
C ILE A 82 10.40 -4.06 3.96
N ASP A 83 10.58 -3.25 2.91
CA ASP A 83 11.78 -2.42 2.74
C ASP A 83 11.74 -1.18 3.64
N ALA A 84 10.58 -0.54 3.78
CA ALA A 84 10.34 0.55 4.73
C ALA A 84 8.85 0.75 5.01
N SER A 85 8.56 1.45 6.14
CA SER A 85 7.20 1.82 6.53
C SER A 85 7.11 3.32 6.77
N TYR A 86 6.09 3.93 6.17
CA TYR A 86 5.76 5.35 6.30
C TYR A 86 4.39 5.51 6.94
N PHE A 87 4.28 6.40 7.89
CA PHE A 87 2.98 6.72 8.51
C PHE A 87 2.75 8.21 8.63
N CYS A 88 1.47 8.59 8.64
CA CYS A 88 1.05 9.96 8.86
C CYS A 88 0.19 10.04 10.13
N PRO A 89 0.62 10.75 11.19
CA PRO A 89 -0.15 10.91 12.41
C PRO A 89 -1.23 11.99 12.30
N ASP A 90 -1.25 12.79 11.22
CA ASP A 90 -2.12 13.95 11.10
C ASP A 90 -3.59 13.56 11.14
N MET A 91 -4.41 14.40 11.79
CA MET A 91 -5.85 14.23 11.86
C MET A 91 -6.52 14.57 10.50
N PRO A 92 -7.68 13.97 10.20
CA PRO A 92 -8.49 14.42 9.08
C PRO A 92 -8.81 15.93 9.18
N GLY A 93 -8.70 16.64 8.04
CA GLY A 93 -8.91 18.09 7.98
C GLY A 93 -7.70 18.95 8.33
N THR A 94 -6.60 18.35 8.81
CA THR A 94 -5.32 19.06 8.96
C THR A 94 -4.62 19.11 7.60
N PRO A 95 -4.07 20.27 7.17
CA PRO A 95 -3.23 20.32 5.97
C PRO A 95 -2.04 19.38 6.10
N SER A 96 -1.86 18.47 5.16
CA SER A 96 -0.78 17.48 5.18
C SER A 96 -0.50 17.01 3.76
N THR A 97 0.77 16.97 3.39
CA THR A 97 1.21 16.37 2.13
C THR A 97 1.38 14.86 2.23
N ARG A 98 1.43 14.31 3.46
CA ARG A 98 1.67 12.88 3.72
C ARG A 98 0.40 12.08 3.92
N ARG A 99 -0.66 12.74 4.47
CA ARG A 99 -1.90 12.02 4.78
C ARG A 99 -2.64 11.63 3.51
N LYS A 100 -2.82 10.32 3.27
CA LYS A 100 -3.66 9.80 2.17
C LYS A 100 -5.04 10.48 2.21
N PRO A 101 -5.57 11.02 1.09
CA PRO A 101 -5.16 10.71 -0.29
C PRO A 101 -3.97 11.52 -0.84
N GLU A 102 -3.28 12.32 -0.03
CA GLU A 102 -2.04 12.96 -0.50
C GLU A 102 -0.90 11.94 -0.64
N PRO A 103 -0.13 12.02 -1.73
CA PRO A 103 0.84 10.98 -2.10
C PRO A 103 2.24 11.13 -1.48
N GLY A 104 2.42 12.05 -0.52
CA GLY A 104 3.74 12.40 0.02
C GLY A 104 4.54 11.20 0.53
N MET A 105 3.91 10.25 1.23
CA MET A 105 4.60 9.05 1.71
C MET A 105 5.11 8.16 0.57
N LEU A 106 4.38 8.10 -0.56
CA LEU A 106 4.83 7.35 -1.74
C LEU A 106 6.03 8.05 -2.40
N PHE A 107 6.02 9.38 -2.47
CA PHE A 107 7.12 10.15 -3.02
C PHE A 107 8.38 10.12 -2.12
N GLU A 108 8.22 10.07 -0.79
CA GLU A 108 9.32 9.85 0.15
C GLU A 108 10.02 8.52 -0.13
N ALA A 109 9.27 7.43 -0.22
CA ALA A 109 9.79 6.11 -0.57
C ALA A 109 10.46 6.11 -1.96
N ALA A 110 9.84 6.78 -2.94
CA ALA A 110 10.38 6.86 -4.30
C ALA A 110 11.73 7.56 -4.34
N ALA A 111 11.90 8.63 -3.56
CA ALA A 111 13.16 9.37 -3.48
C ALA A 111 14.25 8.59 -2.73
N GLU A 112 13.87 7.85 -1.68
CA GLU A 112 14.81 7.10 -0.85
C GLU A 112 15.32 5.81 -1.54
N PHE A 113 14.47 5.14 -2.32
CA PHE A 113 14.74 3.81 -2.88
C PHE A 113 14.85 3.78 -4.41
N ASP A 114 14.87 4.91 -5.11
CA ASP A 114 14.89 5.01 -6.58
C ASP A 114 13.78 4.17 -7.23
N VAL A 115 12.51 4.46 -6.87
CA VAL A 115 11.34 3.68 -7.31
C VAL A 115 10.86 4.10 -8.70
N ASP A 116 10.60 3.12 -9.58
CA ASP A 116 9.84 3.32 -10.82
C ASP A 116 8.34 3.40 -10.52
N MET A 117 7.83 4.61 -10.33
CA MET A 117 6.42 4.84 -10.02
C MET A 117 5.48 4.35 -11.12
N ALA A 118 5.85 4.45 -12.39
CA ALA A 118 5.00 4.04 -13.51
C ALA A 118 4.79 2.51 -13.57
N ALA A 119 5.76 1.74 -13.05
CA ALA A 119 5.69 0.28 -12.93
C ALA A 119 5.16 -0.20 -11.56
N SER A 120 4.79 0.74 -10.67
CA SER A 120 4.44 0.47 -9.28
C SER A 120 2.93 0.40 -9.03
N TYR A 121 2.56 -0.09 -7.84
CA TYR A 121 1.18 -0.31 -7.44
C TYR A 121 0.91 0.22 -6.02
N MET A 122 -0.30 0.75 -5.78
CA MET A 122 -0.86 1.00 -4.46
C MET A 122 -1.99 0.01 -4.20
N ILE A 123 -1.93 -0.71 -3.09
CA ILE A 123 -2.93 -1.69 -2.65
C ILE A 123 -3.51 -1.21 -1.32
N GLY A 124 -4.82 -1.08 -1.25
CA GLY A 124 -5.51 -0.67 -0.03
C GLY A 124 -6.98 -1.07 -0.03
N ASP A 125 -7.62 -0.97 1.12
CA ASP A 125 -9.04 -1.28 1.29
C ASP A 125 -9.95 -0.03 1.13
N LYS A 126 -9.39 1.18 1.27
CA LYS A 126 -10.16 2.42 1.28
C LYS A 126 -10.04 3.22 -0.02
N ALA A 127 -11.08 3.97 -0.36
CA ALA A 127 -11.08 4.88 -1.51
C ALA A 127 -9.91 5.88 -1.47
N ILE A 128 -9.50 6.32 -0.27
CA ILE A 128 -8.34 7.22 -0.11
C ILE A 128 -7.01 6.60 -0.52
N ASP A 129 -6.86 5.27 -0.44
CA ASP A 129 -5.68 4.56 -0.91
C ASP A 129 -5.60 4.58 -2.43
N VAL A 130 -6.74 4.28 -3.06
CA VAL A 130 -6.88 4.33 -4.52
C VAL A 130 -6.62 5.74 -5.05
N GLU A 131 -7.19 6.76 -4.42
CA GLU A 131 -6.97 8.15 -4.80
C GLU A 131 -5.49 8.55 -4.61
N CYS A 132 -4.86 8.14 -3.51
CA CYS A 132 -3.45 8.36 -3.23
C CYS A 132 -2.56 7.74 -4.35
N GLY A 133 -2.81 6.49 -4.71
CA GLY A 133 -2.10 5.82 -5.79
C GLY A 133 -2.25 6.53 -7.14
N LYS A 134 -3.46 6.98 -7.48
CA LYS A 134 -3.74 7.75 -8.71
C LYS A 134 -2.98 9.09 -8.73
N ARG A 135 -2.99 9.82 -7.62
CA ARG A 135 -2.24 11.09 -7.48
C ARG A 135 -0.73 10.88 -7.60
N ALA A 136 -0.24 9.73 -7.14
CA ALA A 136 1.17 9.35 -7.26
C ALA A 136 1.55 8.83 -8.66
N GLY A 137 0.60 8.55 -9.54
CA GLY A 137 0.85 7.99 -10.87
C GLY A 137 1.16 6.50 -10.87
N VAL A 138 0.80 5.77 -9.81
CA VAL A 138 0.92 4.31 -9.73
C VAL A 138 -0.41 3.62 -10.05
N LYS A 139 -0.37 2.34 -10.43
CA LYS A 139 -1.58 1.53 -10.58
C LYS A 139 -2.22 1.25 -9.23
N THR A 140 -3.53 1.07 -9.20
CA THR A 140 -4.28 0.94 -7.95
C THR A 140 -5.05 -0.36 -7.90
N ILE A 141 -4.99 -1.03 -6.74
CA ILE A 141 -5.75 -2.27 -6.47
C ILE A 141 -6.52 -2.09 -5.16
N GLN A 142 -7.84 -2.18 -5.24
CA GLN A 142 -8.70 -2.24 -4.05
C GLN A 142 -8.88 -3.68 -3.61
N VAL A 143 -8.59 -3.98 -2.33
CA VAL A 143 -8.95 -5.24 -1.69
C VAL A 143 -10.30 -5.10 -0.98
N LEU A 144 -11.08 -6.19 -0.92
CA LEU A 144 -12.41 -6.21 -0.29
C LEU A 144 -12.37 -6.58 1.20
N THR A 145 -11.18 -6.78 1.76
CA THR A 145 -10.97 -6.88 3.21
C THR A 145 -11.14 -5.51 3.89
N GLY A 146 -11.09 -5.47 5.21
CA GLY A 146 -11.27 -4.22 5.95
C GLY A 146 -12.59 -3.52 5.58
N TYR A 147 -12.50 -2.28 5.15
CA TYR A 147 -13.64 -1.47 4.67
C TYR A 147 -13.92 -1.60 3.18
N GLY A 148 -13.11 -2.38 2.44
CA GLY A 148 -13.15 -2.39 0.99
C GLY A 148 -14.46 -2.89 0.39
N ALA A 149 -15.17 -3.81 1.06
CA ALA A 149 -16.49 -4.28 0.61
C ALA A 149 -17.56 -3.18 0.69
N GLU A 150 -17.41 -2.21 1.60
CA GLU A 150 -18.36 -1.14 1.86
C GLU A 150 -18.06 0.14 1.05
N GLN A 151 -16.90 0.20 0.40
CA GLN A 151 -16.46 1.37 -0.36
C GLN A 151 -16.40 1.07 -1.86
N ASP A 152 -17.07 1.88 -2.64
CA ASP A 152 -16.94 1.87 -4.08
C ASP A 152 -15.94 2.95 -4.51
N CYS A 153 -14.94 2.57 -5.31
CA CYS A 153 -13.95 3.48 -5.85
C CYS A 153 -13.47 3.00 -7.21
N ALA A 154 -13.01 3.94 -8.04
CA ALA A 154 -12.55 3.65 -9.40
C ALA A 154 -11.09 3.15 -9.40
N ALA A 155 -10.78 2.07 -8.69
CA ALA A 155 -9.48 1.39 -8.77
C ALA A 155 -9.26 0.76 -10.14
N ASP A 156 -7.99 0.59 -10.56
CA ASP A 156 -7.68 -0.14 -11.80
C ASP A 156 -8.07 -1.62 -11.69
N PHE A 157 -7.97 -2.18 -10.48
CA PHE A 157 -8.40 -3.54 -10.17
C PHE A 157 -9.12 -3.58 -8.82
N ARG A 158 -10.11 -4.46 -8.71
CA ARG A 158 -10.81 -4.75 -7.46
C ARG A 158 -10.79 -6.26 -7.24
N VAL A 159 -10.26 -6.69 -6.10
CA VAL A 159 -9.98 -8.08 -5.81
C VAL A 159 -10.39 -8.45 -4.38
N LYS A 160 -10.54 -9.72 -4.12
CA LYS A 160 -11.05 -10.23 -2.84
C LYS A 160 -10.16 -9.85 -1.65
N ASP A 161 -8.86 -10.07 -1.78
CA ASP A 161 -7.89 -9.94 -0.69
C ASP A 161 -6.48 -9.60 -1.21
N VAL A 162 -5.55 -9.40 -0.30
CA VAL A 162 -4.16 -9.06 -0.61
C VAL A 162 -3.43 -10.16 -1.40
N ALA A 163 -3.78 -11.43 -1.20
CA ALA A 163 -3.16 -12.52 -1.95
C ALA A 163 -3.51 -12.43 -3.44
N GLU A 164 -4.78 -12.20 -3.75
CA GLU A 164 -5.24 -11.99 -5.14
C GLU A 164 -4.70 -10.67 -5.71
N ALA A 165 -4.53 -9.63 -4.89
CA ALA A 165 -3.89 -8.40 -5.33
C ALA A 165 -2.44 -8.64 -5.76
N ILE A 166 -1.67 -9.37 -4.98
CA ILE A 166 -0.29 -9.74 -5.32
C ILE A 166 -0.23 -10.60 -6.58
N ASP A 167 -1.13 -11.57 -6.72
CA ASP A 167 -1.24 -12.37 -7.96
C ASP A 167 -1.51 -11.50 -9.18
N THR A 168 -2.36 -10.48 -9.03
CA THR A 168 -2.65 -9.49 -10.09
C THR A 168 -1.39 -8.70 -10.47
N VAL A 169 -0.61 -8.22 -9.49
CA VAL A 169 0.66 -7.52 -9.73
C VAL A 169 1.62 -8.40 -10.51
N LEU A 170 1.86 -9.63 -10.02
CA LEU A 170 2.80 -10.58 -10.62
C LEU A 170 2.39 -11.02 -12.03
N TYR A 171 1.10 -11.18 -12.28
CA TYR A 171 0.59 -11.48 -13.61
C TYR A 171 0.83 -10.31 -14.57
N ARG A 172 0.49 -9.08 -14.13
CA ARG A 172 0.61 -7.88 -14.95
C ARG A 172 2.05 -7.50 -15.26
N SER A 173 2.99 -7.73 -14.34
CA SER A 173 4.42 -7.45 -14.56
C SER A 173 5.06 -8.33 -15.65
N ARG A 174 4.45 -9.48 -15.96
CA ARG A 174 4.92 -10.39 -17.03
C ARG A 174 4.36 -10.06 -18.41
N LEU A 175 3.35 -9.20 -18.49
CA LEU A 175 2.77 -8.81 -19.77
C LEU A 175 3.65 -7.77 -20.44
N PRO A 176 3.83 -7.84 -21.79
CA PRO A 176 4.52 -6.79 -22.51
C PRO A 176 3.79 -5.45 -22.31
N ALA A 177 4.55 -4.37 -22.24
CA ALA A 177 3.96 -3.03 -22.19
C ALA A 177 3.00 -2.83 -23.38
N PRO A 178 1.83 -2.19 -23.19
CA PRO A 178 0.91 -1.92 -24.29
C PRO A 178 1.67 -1.15 -25.39
N SER A 179 1.67 -1.69 -26.60
CA SER A 179 2.27 -1.02 -27.76
C SER A 179 1.55 0.31 -27.97
N THR A 180 2.25 1.41 -27.80
CA THR A 180 1.75 2.74 -28.18
C THR A 180 1.65 2.80 -29.71
N THR A 181 0.54 2.32 -30.24
CA THR A 181 0.22 2.53 -31.65
C THR A 181 -0.10 4.01 -31.80
N SER A 182 0.89 4.79 -32.23
CA SER A 182 0.72 6.15 -32.69
C SER A 182 -0.35 6.15 -33.80
N ARG A 183 -1.56 6.64 -33.49
CA ARG A 183 -2.51 7.01 -34.53
C ARG A 183 -1.87 8.14 -35.35
N LYS A 184 -1.24 7.79 -36.46
CA LYS A 184 -0.93 8.76 -37.50
C LYS A 184 -2.27 9.32 -37.98
N SER A 185 -2.56 10.56 -37.63
CA SER A 185 -3.63 11.35 -38.24
C SER A 185 -3.24 11.59 -39.71
N ASN A 186 -3.88 10.89 -40.62
CA ASN A 186 -3.90 11.28 -42.02
C ASN A 186 -4.70 12.58 -42.14
N LYS A 187 -4.02 13.63 -42.55
CA LYS A 187 -4.64 14.83 -43.14
C LYS A 187 -5.05 14.51 -44.58
#